data_b396428570e7bc31484460fbe1c8250d
#
_entry.id   b396428570e7bc31484460fbe1c8250d
#
_cell.length_a   1.000
_cell.length_b   1.000
_cell.length_c   1.000
_cell.angle_alpha   90.00
_cell.angle_beta   90.00
_cell.angle_gamma   90.00
#
_symmetry.space_group_name_H-M   'P 1'
#
loop_
_entity.id
_entity.type
_entity.pdbx_description
1 polymer ?
#
loop_
_entity_poly.entity_id
_entity_poly.type
_entity_poly.pdbx_seq_one_letter_code
_entity_poly.pdbx_strand_id
1 'polypeptide(L)'
;MLVQRLGYMRSAVVGLLTMTAGCLLFLPASTSGLFVTFLGALFVLASGITIIQVVANPLISALGEPATAHSRLTFAQAFNSLGTTLFPYVGAILILGTLATVNETGLTGEALAALRAQEARVIDHTYVGIAAALGLLAAVVWLFRNRLAETRRPVTNPLASFALLARPRFAFGALGIFLYVGAEVSIGSLLTNYLMQADTLALPAQAAGERLAFYWGGAMVGRFVGAWLLRRFRPANVLLTVAGSAIGLIAISALSTGLVSGTTLIMVGLANSIMFPTIFSLASEGLGHRAAEGSGIICMAIVGGAIIPPLTGLAADLTTLRGATIVPLLCYTGIMAFARYCRVHVLLSERTESGNAPATELA
;
A
#
# COMPACT_ATOMS: atom_id res chain seq x y z
N MET A 1 -10.80 -2.01 18.24
CA MET A 1 -10.58 -2.35 19.65
C MET A 1 -9.34 -1.64 20.22
N LEU A 2 -8.12 -1.85 19.70
CA LEU A 2 -6.90 -1.26 20.28
C LEU A 2 -7.00 0.28 20.35
N VAL A 3 -7.32 0.93 19.22
CA VAL A 3 -7.48 2.40 19.13
C VAL A 3 -8.60 2.92 20.03
N GLN A 4 -9.70 2.19 20.20
CA GLN A 4 -10.81 2.59 21.06
C GLN A 4 -10.42 2.57 22.54
N ARG A 5 -9.57 1.63 22.97
CA ARG A 5 -9.10 1.50 24.36
C ARG A 5 -7.94 2.44 24.68
N LEU A 6 -6.97 2.54 23.80
CA LEU A 6 -5.70 3.21 24.05
C LEU A 6 -5.59 4.60 23.42
N GLY A 7 -6.44 4.89 22.40
CA GLY A 7 -6.29 6.06 21.54
C GLY A 7 -5.28 5.83 20.42
N TYR A 8 -5.19 6.79 19.49
CA TYR A 8 -4.34 6.68 18.30
C TYR A 8 -2.84 6.63 18.64
N MET A 9 -2.37 7.58 19.47
CA MET A 9 -0.93 7.70 19.76
C MET A 9 -0.38 6.48 20.52
N ARG A 10 -1.09 6.00 21.54
CA ARG A 10 -0.66 4.81 22.29
C ARG A 10 -0.77 3.54 21.45
N SER A 11 -1.77 3.45 20.58
CA SER A 11 -1.89 2.33 19.64
C SER A 11 -0.75 2.33 18.61
N ALA A 12 -0.29 3.51 18.16
CA ALA A 12 0.90 3.62 17.32
C ALA A 12 2.15 3.09 18.03
N VAL A 13 2.35 3.43 19.31
CA VAL A 13 3.45 2.88 20.09
C VAL A 13 3.37 1.36 20.18
N VAL A 14 2.19 0.80 20.44
CA VAL A 14 2.01 -0.67 20.43
C VAL A 14 2.40 -1.27 19.09
N GLY A 15 1.96 -0.68 17.98
CA GLY A 15 2.35 -1.13 16.63
C GLY A 15 3.86 -1.09 16.41
N LEU A 16 4.52 0.01 16.76
CA LEU A 16 5.98 0.16 16.66
C LEU A 16 6.72 -0.86 17.52
N LEU A 17 6.29 -1.07 18.76
CA LEU A 17 6.90 -2.09 19.66
C LEU A 17 6.66 -3.51 19.13
N THR A 18 5.50 -3.79 18.52
CA THR A 18 5.24 -5.08 17.88
C THR A 18 6.16 -5.28 16.67
N MET A 19 6.41 -4.24 15.87
CA MET A 19 7.38 -4.30 14.77
C MET A 19 8.80 -4.52 15.30
N THR A 20 9.20 -3.82 16.38
CA THR A 20 10.48 -4.00 17.05
C THR A 20 10.66 -5.45 17.51
N ALA A 21 9.64 -6.01 18.17
CA ALA A 21 9.65 -7.41 18.58
C ALA A 21 9.76 -8.37 17.39
N GLY A 22 9.03 -8.10 16.30
CA GLY A 22 9.13 -8.84 15.04
C GLY A 22 10.56 -8.84 14.48
N CYS A 23 11.21 -7.68 14.44
CA CYS A 23 12.61 -7.57 14.00
C CYS A 23 13.57 -8.36 14.92
N LEU A 24 13.40 -8.30 16.24
CA LEU A 24 14.23 -9.05 17.18
C LEU A 24 14.00 -10.58 17.10
N LEU A 25 12.82 -11.02 16.70
CA LEU A 25 12.53 -12.44 16.48
C LEU A 25 13.27 -13.04 15.27
N PHE A 26 13.80 -12.20 14.35
CA PHE A 26 14.66 -12.70 13.29
C PHE A 26 16.00 -13.24 13.80
N LEU A 27 16.51 -12.79 14.95
CA LEU A 27 17.75 -13.29 15.54
C LEU A 27 17.68 -14.79 15.89
N PRO A 28 16.69 -15.25 16.71
CA PRO A 28 16.54 -16.68 16.94
C PRO A 28 16.07 -17.44 15.68
N ALA A 29 15.41 -16.77 14.72
CA ALA A 29 15.02 -17.41 13.47
C ALA A 29 16.23 -17.71 12.58
N SER A 30 17.20 -16.79 12.47
CA SER A 30 18.43 -16.97 11.70
C SER A 30 19.30 -18.11 12.26
N THR A 31 19.38 -18.23 13.59
CA THR A 31 20.17 -19.29 14.23
C THR A 31 19.50 -20.66 14.22
N SER A 32 18.15 -20.70 14.24
CA SER A 32 17.39 -21.97 14.23
C SER A 32 17.40 -22.66 12.86
N GLY A 33 17.58 -21.91 11.76
CA GLY A 33 17.47 -22.40 10.41
C GLY A 33 16.09 -22.96 10.01
N LEU A 34 15.07 -22.79 10.87
CA LEU A 34 13.73 -23.30 10.64
C LEU A 34 12.88 -22.27 9.92
N PHE A 35 12.29 -22.66 8.78
CA PHE A 35 11.38 -21.79 8.01
C PHE A 35 10.19 -21.27 8.83
N VAL A 36 9.66 -22.08 9.75
CA VAL A 36 8.50 -21.72 10.59
C VAL A 36 8.84 -20.56 11.55
N THR A 37 10.06 -20.53 12.12
CA THR A 37 10.48 -19.44 13.01
C THR A 37 10.64 -18.12 12.24
N PHE A 38 11.18 -18.19 11.02
CA PHE A 38 11.27 -17.06 10.11
C PHE A 38 9.87 -16.51 9.75
N LEU A 39 8.94 -17.41 9.40
CA LEU A 39 7.56 -17.05 9.10
C LEU A 39 6.86 -16.42 10.33
N GLY A 40 7.13 -16.94 11.53
CA GLY A 40 6.63 -16.37 12.79
C GLY A 40 7.13 -14.94 13.04
N ALA A 41 8.42 -14.68 12.81
CA ALA A 41 9.00 -13.33 12.90
C ALA A 41 8.36 -12.37 11.91
N LEU A 42 8.19 -12.80 10.65
CA LEU A 42 7.48 -12.02 9.62
C LEU A 42 6.04 -11.73 10.02
N PHE A 43 5.32 -12.70 10.57
CA PHE A 43 3.94 -12.52 11.02
C PHE A 43 3.81 -11.47 12.11
N VAL A 44 4.71 -11.48 13.11
CA VAL A 44 4.74 -10.47 14.18
C VAL A 44 5.07 -9.09 13.60
N LEU A 45 6.06 -9.00 12.72
CA LEU A 45 6.44 -7.76 12.06
C LEU A 45 5.27 -7.18 11.23
N ALA A 46 4.63 -8.01 10.40
CA ALA A 46 3.49 -7.63 9.58
C ALA A 46 2.28 -7.21 10.43
N SER A 47 2.06 -7.86 11.58
CA SER A 47 1.02 -7.46 12.54
C SER A 47 1.25 -6.05 13.07
N GLY A 48 2.49 -5.70 13.40
CA GLY A 48 2.87 -4.34 13.82
C GLY A 48 2.63 -3.30 12.71
N ILE A 49 3.01 -3.61 11.47
CA ILE A 49 2.75 -2.77 10.29
C ILE A 49 1.25 -2.54 10.13
N THR A 50 0.43 -3.59 10.25
CA THR A 50 -1.03 -3.50 10.15
C THR A 50 -1.61 -2.59 11.23
N ILE A 51 -1.15 -2.71 12.49
CA ILE A 51 -1.56 -1.81 13.57
C ILE A 51 -1.24 -0.35 13.22
N ILE A 52 -0.04 -0.07 12.72
CA ILE A 52 0.34 1.29 12.32
C ILE A 52 -0.55 1.81 11.19
N GLN A 53 -0.86 1.02 10.18
CA GLN A 53 -1.74 1.44 9.08
C GLN A 53 -3.17 1.75 9.54
N VAL A 54 -3.74 0.92 10.43
CA VAL A 54 -5.06 1.14 11.02
C VAL A 54 -5.11 2.43 11.84
N VAL A 55 -4.00 2.80 12.48
CA VAL A 55 -3.87 3.99 13.32
C VAL A 55 -3.57 5.24 12.50
N ALA A 56 -2.55 5.19 11.64
CA ALA A 56 -1.98 6.36 10.97
C ALA A 56 -2.94 6.95 9.92
N ASN A 57 -3.58 6.12 9.09
CA ASN A 57 -4.43 6.61 8.02
C ASN A 57 -5.61 7.47 8.52
N PRO A 58 -6.45 7.03 9.48
CA PRO A 58 -7.52 7.86 9.99
C PRO A 58 -7.01 9.03 10.84
N LEU A 59 -5.91 8.87 11.55
CA LEU A 59 -5.29 9.95 12.32
C LEU A 59 -4.87 11.10 11.38
N ILE A 60 -4.11 10.81 10.33
CA ILE A 60 -3.64 11.80 9.35
C ILE A 60 -4.84 12.46 8.66
N SER A 61 -5.88 11.70 8.32
CA SER A 61 -7.09 12.24 7.71
C SER A 61 -7.86 13.18 8.67
N ALA A 62 -7.81 12.93 9.97
CA ALA A 62 -8.48 13.73 10.99
C ALA A 62 -7.71 15.00 11.43
N LEU A 63 -6.40 15.07 11.13
CA LEU A 63 -5.57 16.24 11.49
C LEU A 63 -5.79 17.40 10.50
N GLY A 64 -6.57 18.42 10.88
CA GLY A 64 -6.82 19.64 10.11
C GLY A 64 -8.15 19.60 9.34
N GLU A 65 -8.31 20.47 8.34
CA GLU A 65 -9.57 20.66 7.63
C GLU A 65 -10.00 19.40 6.85
N PRO A 66 -11.29 19.01 6.92
CA PRO A 66 -11.82 17.87 6.18
C PRO A 66 -11.60 17.97 4.65
N ALA A 67 -11.72 19.16 4.08
CA ALA A 67 -11.54 19.40 2.65
C ALA A 67 -10.15 19.02 2.11
N THR A 68 -9.11 19.07 2.95
CA THR A 68 -7.72 18.73 2.58
C THR A 68 -7.28 17.34 3.04
N ALA A 69 -8.18 16.53 3.62
CA ALA A 69 -7.85 15.20 4.15
C ALA A 69 -7.21 14.27 3.09
N HIS A 70 -7.75 14.25 1.87
CA HIS A 70 -7.23 13.45 0.76
C HIS A 70 -5.78 13.82 0.41
N SER A 71 -5.49 15.14 0.31
CA SER A 71 -4.16 15.65 0.03
C SER A 71 -3.16 15.29 1.13
N ARG A 72 -3.55 15.47 2.41
CA ARG A 72 -2.68 15.14 3.56
C ARG A 72 -2.34 13.66 3.61
N LEU A 73 -3.35 12.80 3.40
CA LEU A 73 -3.13 11.36 3.40
C LEU A 73 -2.23 10.95 2.23
N THR A 74 -2.44 11.50 1.03
CA THR A 74 -1.61 11.25 -0.15
C THR A 74 -0.17 11.73 0.08
N PHE A 75 0.02 12.89 0.68
CA PHE A 75 1.35 13.41 1.03
C PHE A 75 2.07 12.52 2.05
N ALA A 76 1.39 12.05 3.08
CA ALA A 76 1.95 11.11 4.04
C ALA A 76 2.34 9.77 3.38
N GLN A 77 1.50 9.28 2.46
CA GLN A 77 1.79 8.07 1.68
C GLN A 77 2.96 8.26 0.69
N ALA A 78 3.29 9.50 0.29
CA ALA A 78 4.49 9.77 -0.51
C ALA A 78 5.78 9.44 0.26
N PHE A 79 5.84 9.73 1.57
CA PHE A 79 6.96 9.31 2.42
C PHE A 79 7.03 7.80 2.61
N ASN A 80 5.88 7.12 2.70
CA ASN A 80 5.85 5.65 2.67
C ASN A 80 6.47 5.11 1.38
N SER A 81 6.16 5.70 0.22
CA SER A 81 6.77 5.32 -1.07
C SER A 81 8.26 5.63 -1.14
N LEU A 82 8.68 6.75 -0.57
CA LEU A 82 10.11 7.07 -0.48
C LEU A 82 10.84 5.96 0.29
N GLY A 83 10.26 5.50 1.41
CA GLY A 83 10.79 4.37 2.17
C GLY A 83 10.88 3.09 1.34
N THR A 84 9.79 2.70 0.66
CA THR A 84 9.76 1.48 -0.17
C THR A 84 10.66 1.54 -1.40
N THR A 85 11.08 2.72 -1.84
CA THR A 85 12.03 2.91 -2.94
C THR A 85 13.47 2.95 -2.44
N LEU A 86 13.72 3.69 -1.35
CA LEU A 86 15.07 3.93 -0.84
C LEU A 86 15.64 2.73 -0.08
N PHE A 87 14.84 2.12 0.80
CA PHE A 87 15.33 1.07 1.68
C PHE A 87 15.74 -0.24 0.98
N PRO A 88 15.08 -0.72 -0.08
CA PRO A 88 15.61 -1.84 -0.86
C PRO A 88 16.97 -1.55 -1.49
N TYR A 89 17.19 -0.32 -1.97
CA TYR A 89 18.48 0.11 -2.53
C TYR A 89 19.57 0.16 -1.45
N VAL A 90 19.28 0.79 -0.32
CA VAL A 90 20.21 0.83 0.84
C VAL A 90 20.45 -0.58 1.39
N GLY A 91 19.41 -1.40 1.51
CA GLY A 91 19.50 -2.79 1.95
C GLY A 91 20.34 -3.66 1.01
N ALA A 92 20.19 -3.47 -0.29
CA ALA A 92 21.02 -4.17 -1.28
C ALA A 92 22.52 -3.81 -1.11
N ILE A 93 22.84 -2.54 -0.89
CA ILE A 93 24.22 -2.11 -0.65
C ILE A 93 24.76 -2.69 0.66
N LEU A 94 23.99 -2.63 1.75
CA LEU A 94 24.43 -3.08 3.07
C LEU A 94 24.52 -4.60 3.17
N ILE A 95 23.60 -5.33 2.55
CA ILE A 95 23.50 -6.79 2.66
C ILE A 95 24.29 -7.46 1.53
N LEU A 96 23.99 -7.12 0.26
CA LEU A 96 24.61 -7.77 -0.88
C LEU A 96 26.03 -7.27 -1.14
N GLY A 97 26.35 -6.02 -0.83
CA GLY A 97 27.70 -5.46 -0.95
C GLY A 97 28.73 -6.18 -0.04
N THR A 98 28.26 -6.74 1.09
CA THR A 98 29.09 -7.55 1.99
C THR A 98 29.13 -9.04 1.63
N LEU A 99 28.12 -9.54 0.90
CA LEU A 99 27.96 -10.96 0.55
C LEU A 99 28.45 -11.30 -0.86
N ALA A 100 28.55 -10.33 -1.77
CA ALA A 100 28.81 -10.52 -3.20
C ALA A 100 30.24 -11.04 -3.55
N THR A 101 31.10 -11.30 -2.57
CA THR A 101 32.51 -11.67 -2.80
C THR A 101 32.80 -13.17 -2.71
N VAL A 102 31.82 -14.01 -2.34
CA VAL A 102 32.06 -15.44 -2.13
C VAL A 102 31.17 -16.31 -2.98
N ASN A 103 31.76 -17.05 -3.91
CA ASN A 103 31.06 -18.08 -4.68
C ASN A 103 30.81 -19.32 -3.82
N GLU A 104 29.57 -19.68 -3.55
CA GLU A 104 29.18 -20.91 -2.86
C GLU A 104 29.55 -22.18 -3.60
N THR A 105 29.73 -22.10 -4.95
CA THR A 105 30.08 -23.21 -5.81
C THR A 105 31.51 -23.68 -5.52
N GLY A 106 31.64 -24.70 -4.66
CA GLY A 106 32.91 -25.33 -4.28
C GLY A 106 33.23 -25.36 -2.81
N LEU A 107 32.44 -24.66 -1.95
CA LEU A 107 32.61 -24.69 -0.50
C LEU A 107 31.87 -25.89 0.11
N THR A 108 32.60 -26.71 0.89
CA THR A 108 32.04 -27.85 1.62
C THR A 108 32.45 -27.82 3.09
N GLY A 109 31.67 -28.44 3.96
CA GLY A 109 32.02 -28.61 5.38
C GLY A 109 32.10 -27.28 6.18
N GLU A 110 33.20 -27.07 6.91
CA GLU A 110 33.42 -25.93 7.79
C GLU A 110 33.39 -24.56 7.09
N ALA A 111 33.90 -24.50 5.85
CA ALA A 111 33.95 -23.26 5.09
C ALA A 111 32.52 -22.77 4.70
N LEU A 112 31.63 -23.69 4.34
CA LEU A 112 30.22 -23.38 4.07
C LEU A 112 29.48 -22.97 5.34
N ALA A 113 29.76 -23.64 6.48
CA ALA A 113 29.18 -23.28 7.75
C ALA A 113 29.62 -21.88 8.23
N ALA A 114 30.91 -21.55 8.04
CA ALA A 114 31.45 -20.22 8.38
C ALA A 114 30.83 -19.11 7.50
N LEU A 115 30.63 -19.36 6.20
CA LEU A 115 29.97 -18.43 5.29
C LEU A 115 28.53 -18.17 5.74
N ARG A 116 27.74 -19.22 5.96
CA ARG A 116 26.36 -19.11 6.44
C ARG A 116 26.25 -18.38 7.79
N ALA A 117 27.21 -18.60 8.69
CA ALA A 117 27.27 -17.87 9.96
C ALA A 117 27.61 -16.38 9.77
N GLN A 118 28.41 -16.05 8.75
CA GLN A 118 28.69 -14.65 8.40
C GLN A 118 27.47 -13.98 7.78
N GLU A 119 26.78 -14.64 6.87
CA GLU A 119 25.53 -14.15 6.29
C GLU A 119 24.45 -13.92 7.34
N ALA A 120 24.26 -14.86 8.25
CA ALA A 120 23.34 -14.72 9.38
C ALA A 120 23.68 -13.49 10.23
N ARG A 121 24.95 -13.23 10.54
CA ARG A 121 25.38 -12.04 11.32
C ARG A 121 25.05 -10.72 10.62
N VAL A 122 25.19 -10.63 9.30
CA VAL A 122 24.85 -9.42 8.54
C VAL A 122 23.34 -9.14 8.63
N ILE A 123 22.53 -10.18 8.50
CA ILE A 123 21.08 -10.12 8.67
C ILE A 123 20.73 -9.67 10.09
N ASP A 124 21.32 -10.30 11.11
CA ASP A 124 21.08 -9.98 12.51
C ASP A 124 21.41 -8.53 12.85
N HIS A 125 22.56 -8.02 12.42
CA HIS A 125 22.93 -6.61 12.63
C HIS A 125 21.95 -5.65 11.96
N THR A 126 21.49 -5.98 10.75
CA THR A 126 20.50 -5.18 10.02
C THR A 126 19.18 -5.12 10.77
N TYR A 127 18.66 -6.28 11.23
CA TYR A 127 17.40 -6.32 11.97
C TYR A 127 17.50 -5.68 13.36
N VAL A 128 18.63 -5.79 14.04
CA VAL A 128 18.90 -5.07 15.30
C VAL A 128 18.92 -3.56 15.08
N GLY A 129 19.56 -3.09 14.00
CA GLY A 129 19.56 -1.67 13.62
C GLY A 129 18.14 -1.15 13.35
N ILE A 130 17.33 -1.90 12.59
CA ILE A 130 15.92 -1.56 12.35
C ILE A 130 15.12 -1.57 13.65
N ALA A 131 15.30 -2.58 14.50
CA ALA A 131 14.63 -2.67 15.80
C ALA A 131 14.98 -1.47 16.71
N ALA A 132 16.23 -1.06 16.75
CA ALA A 132 16.68 0.12 17.50
C ALA A 132 16.03 1.41 16.97
N ALA A 133 15.97 1.59 15.64
CA ALA A 133 15.32 2.73 15.01
C ALA A 133 13.80 2.76 15.32
N LEU A 134 13.11 1.62 15.22
CA LEU A 134 11.70 1.49 15.56
C LEU A 134 11.44 1.73 17.05
N GLY A 135 12.31 1.23 17.93
CA GLY A 135 12.24 1.46 19.37
C GLY A 135 12.43 2.94 19.73
N LEU A 136 13.38 3.61 19.08
CA LEU A 136 13.59 5.05 19.23
C LEU A 136 12.35 5.83 18.77
N LEU A 137 11.80 5.48 17.60
CA LEU A 137 10.57 6.09 17.10
C LEU A 137 9.39 5.86 18.05
N ALA A 138 9.25 4.65 18.61
CA ALA A 138 8.25 4.35 19.63
C ALA A 138 8.42 5.23 20.87
N ALA A 139 9.65 5.44 21.33
CA ALA A 139 9.94 6.32 22.47
C ALA A 139 9.58 7.78 22.16
N VAL A 140 9.91 8.28 20.96
CA VAL A 140 9.52 9.64 20.52
C VAL A 140 8.01 9.78 20.51
N VAL A 141 7.28 8.85 19.87
CA VAL A 141 5.81 8.89 19.84
C VAL A 141 5.21 8.80 21.25
N TRP A 142 5.83 8.02 22.15
CA TRP A 142 5.42 7.93 23.54
C TRP A 142 5.58 9.24 24.32
N LEU A 143 6.62 10.02 24.05
CA LEU A 143 6.82 11.34 24.67
C LEU A 143 5.69 12.31 24.27
N PHE A 144 5.20 12.21 23.05
CA PHE A 144 4.13 13.08 22.52
C PHE A 144 2.71 12.50 22.69
N ARG A 145 2.53 11.34 23.37
CA ARG A 145 1.26 10.61 23.44
C ARG A 145 0.09 11.39 24.02
N ASN A 146 0.34 12.42 24.81
CA ASN A 146 -0.69 13.23 25.46
C ASN A 146 -0.95 14.57 24.75
N ARG A 147 -0.28 14.85 23.63
CA ARG A 147 -0.44 16.12 22.89
C ARG A 147 -1.72 16.18 22.06
N LEU A 148 -2.30 15.03 21.70
CA LEU A 148 -3.58 14.97 21.02
C LEU A 148 -4.68 14.71 22.07
N ALA A 149 -5.73 15.57 22.06
CA ALA A 149 -6.93 15.35 22.85
C ALA A 149 -7.74 14.21 22.22
N GLU A 150 -7.54 13.00 22.70
CA GLU A 150 -8.24 11.82 22.21
C GLU A 150 -9.42 11.48 23.11
N THR A 151 -10.63 11.51 22.58
CA THR A 151 -11.82 11.05 23.30
C THR A 151 -11.79 9.53 23.34
N ARG A 152 -11.57 8.95 24.52
CA ARG A 152 -11.73 7.50 24.74
C ARG A 152 -13.18 7.10 24.48
N ARG A 153 -13.40 6.00 23.79
CA ARG A 153 -14.72 5.57 23.35
C ARG A 153 -15.04 4.17 23.86
N PRO A 154 -16.33 3.86 24.10
CA PRO A 154 -16.70 2.51 24.47
C PRO A 154 -16.25 1.51 23.39
N VAL A 155 -15.73 0.38 23.86
CA VAL A 155 -15.25 -0.69 22.98
C VAL A 155 -16.45 -1.35 22.36
N THR A 156 -16.61 -1.25 21.06
CA THR A 156 -17.63 -1.96 20.30
C THR A 156 -17.20 -3.39 20.02
N ASN A 157 -18.15 -4.30 19.88
CA ASN A 157 -17.89 -5.67 19.44
C ASN A 157 -17.20 -5.64 18.07
N PRO A 158 -16.07 -6.34 17.85
CA PRO A 158 -15.38 -6.36 16.55
C PRO A 158 -16.29 -6.79 15.40
N LEU A 159 -17.17 -7.76 15.65
CA LEU A 159 -18.14 -8.21 14.64
C LEU A 159 -19.16 -7.13 14.28
N ALA A 160 -19.50 -6.23 15.21
CA ALA A 160 -20.38 -5.10 14.92
C ALA A 160 -19.72 -4.07 13.99
N SER A 161 -18.39 -4.08 13.84
CA SER A 161 -17.69 -3.22 12.88
C SER A 161 -18.03 -3.61 11.44
N PHE A 162 -18.29 -4.88 11.16
CA PHE A 162 -18.71 -5.35 9.83
C PHE A 162 -20.07 -4.80 9.39
N ALA A 163 -20.90 -4.29 10.33
CA ALA A 163 -22.12 -3.56 9.97
C ALA A 163 -21.82 -2.29 9.12
N LEU A 164 -20.58 -1.79 9.11
CA LEU A 164 -20.19 -0.71 8.20
C LEU A 164 -20.29 -1.12 6.73
N LEU A 165 -20.13 -2.39 6.41
CA LEU A 165 -20.31 -2.92 5.04
C LEU A 165 -21.77 -2.82 4.55
N ALA A 166 -22.75 -2.60 5.43
CA ALA A 166 -24.11 -2.28 5.04
C ALA A 166 -24.24 -0.88 4.44
N ARG A 167 -23.23 0.00 4.61
CA ARG A 167 -23.18 1.32 3.95
C ARG A 167 -22.60 1.15 2.55
N PRO A 168 -23.36 1.42 1.46
CA PRO A 168 -22.91 1.12 0.10
C PRO A 168 -21.59 1.80 -0.27
N ARG A 169 -21.43 3.07 0.10
CA ARG A 169 -20.20 3.83 -0.17
C ARG A 169 -18.98 3.20 0.49
N PHE A 170 -19.12 2.75 1.74
CA PHE A 170 -18.02 2.13 2.47
C PHE A 170 -17.68 0.73 1.93
N ALA A 171 -18.71 -0.09 1.68
CA ALA A 171 -18.52 -1.43 1.11
C ALA A 171 -17.83 -1.36 -0.27
N PHE A 172 -18.31 -0.46 -1.12
CA PHE A 172 -17.72 -0.26 -2.45
C PHE A 172 -16.29 0.29 -2.37
N GLY A 173 -15.99 1.16 -1.40
CA GLY A 173 -14.64 1.63 -1.15
C GLY A 173 -13.71 0.54 -0.60
N ALA A 174 -14.19 -0.32 0.30
CA ALA A 174 -13.43 -1.48 0.77
C ALA A 174 -13.12 -2.46 -0.38
N LEU A 175 -14.12 -2.74 -1.24
CA LEU A 175 -13.90 -3.50 -2.49
C LEU A 175 -12.90 -2.78 -3.40
N GLY A 176 -12.99 -1.45 -3.51
CA GLY A 176 -12.05 -0.64 -4.28
C GLY A 176 -10.60 -0.80 -3.81
N ILE A 177 -10.35 -0.85 -2.50
CA ILE A 177 -9.02 -1.13 -1.94
C ILE A 177 -8.56 -2.56 -2.26
N PHE A 178 -9.45 -3.55 -2.12
CA PHE A 178 -9.14 -4.94 -2.48
C PHE A 178 -8.69 -5.05 -3.95
N LEU A 179 -9.46 -4.47 -4.85
CA LEU A 179 -9.17 -4.46 -6.28
C LEU A 179 -7.89 -3.68 -6.60
N TYR A 180 -7.71 -2.52 -5.96
CA TYR A 180 -6.55 -1.66 -6.19
C TYR A 180 -5.25 -2.36 -5.80
N VAL A 181 -5.14 -2.82 -4.55
CA VAL A 181 -3.92 -3.48 -4.07
C VAL A 181 -3.66 -4.75 -4.86
N GLY A 182 -4.73 -5.49 -5.20
CA GLY A 182 -4.64 -6.65 -6.07
C GLY A 182 -4.04 -6.32 -7.45
N ALA A 183 -4.55 -5.29 -8.12
CA ALA A 183 -4.07 -4.88 -9.44
C ALA A 183 -2.63 -4.34 -9.40
N GLU A 184 -2.32 -3.48 -8.40
CA GLU A 184 -0.99 -2.88 -8.22
C GLU A 184 0.07 -3.97 -8.05
N VAL A 185 -0.16 -4.93 -7.15
CA VAL A 185 0.77 -6.03 -6.88
C VAL A 185 0.84 -7.00 -8.06
N SER A 186 -0.27 -7.27 -8.74
CA SER A 186 -0.29 -8.13 -9.94
C SER A 186 0.60 -7.58 -11.05
N ILE A 187 0.45 -6.30 -11.37
CA ILE A 187 1.30 -5.65 -12.40
C ILE A 187 2.76 -5.66 -11.94
N GLY A 188 3.04 -5.25 -10.69
CA GLY A 188 4.40 -5.26 -10.15
C GLY A 188 5.07 -6.63 -10.21
N SER A 189 4.33 -7.70 -9.95
CA SER A 189 4.84 -9.08 -9.99
C SER A 189 5.08 -9.60 -11.40
N LEU A 190 4.21 -9.24 -12.36
CA LEU A 190 4.32 -9.69 -13.74
C LEU A 190 5.31 -8.87 -14.57
N LEU A 191 5.55 -7.62 -14.18
CA LEU A 191 6.23 -6.62 -15.02
C LEU A 191 7.60 -7.09 -15.49
N THR A 192 8.42 -7.67 -14.63
CA THR A 192 9.75 -8.18 -15.00
C THR A 192 9.66 -9.22 -16.12
N ASN A 193 8.81 -10.23 -15.93
CA ASN A 193 8.63 -11.28 -16.93
C ASN A 193 8.00 -10.75 -18.22
N TYR A 194 7.11 -9.75 -18.12
CA TYR A 194 6.50 -9.10 -19.26
C TYR A 194 7.54 -8.36 -20.12
N LEU A 195 8.48 -7.64 -19.49
CA LEU A 195 9.54 -6.89 -20.17
C LEU A 195 10.61 -7.81 -20.80
N MET A 196 10.74 -9.04 -20.33
CA MET A 196 11.65 -10.06 -20.90
C MET A 196 11.11 -10.69 -22.18
N GLN A 197 9.80 -10.58 -22.46
CA GLN A 197 9.21 -11.19 -23.66
C GLN A 197 9.78 -10.59 -24.95
N ALA A 198 9.98 -11.45 -25.97
CA ALA A 198 10.57 -11.06 -27.25
C ALA A 198 9.74 -10.04 -28.02
N ASP A 199 8.41 -10.05 -27.83
CA ASP A 199 7.45 -9.14 -28.45
C ASP A 199 7.23 -7.85 -27.61
N THR A 200 7.95 -7.72 -26.48
CA THR A 200 7.94 -6.51 -25.63
C THR A 200 9.31 -5.83 -25.75
N LEU A 201 10.14 -5.86 -24.72
CA LEU A 201 11.46 -5.22 -24.76
C LEU A 201 12.62 -6.21 -24.93
N ALA A 202 12.36 -7.51 -24.85
CA ALA A 202 13.36 -8.59 -24.92
C ALA A 202 14.57 -8.34 -23.95
N LEU A 203 14.31 -7.75 -22.78
CA LEU A 203 15.37 -7.40 -21.83
C LEU A 203 15.89 -8.65 -21.10
N PRO A 204 17.20 -8.72 -20.81
CA PRO A 204 17.70 -9.71 -19.85
C PRO A 204 17.10 -9.47 -18.47
N ALA A 205 16.99 -10.52 -17.64
CA ALA A 205 16.30 -10.50 -16.35
C ALA A 205 16.76 -9.36 -15.43
N GLN A 206 18.07 -9.09 -15.37
CA GLN A 206 18.63 -8.01 -14.58
C GLN A 206 18.10 -6.65 -15.05
N ALA A 207 18.17 -6.33 -16.34
CA ALA A 207 17.72 -5.05 -16.88
C ALA A 207 16.20 -4.90 -16.76
N ALA A 208 15.42 -5.99 -16.88
CA ALA A 208 13.99 -5.98 -16.65
C ALA A 208 13.66 -5.68 -15.18
N GLY A 209 14.40 -6.27 -14.23
CA GLY A 209 14.28 -5.97 -12.79
C GLY A 209 14.62 -4.52 -12.46
N GLU A 210 15.66 -3.95 -13.08
CA GLU A 210 16.01 -2.52 -12.92
C GLU A 210 14.87 -1.60 -13.39
N ARG A 211 14.15 -1.98 -14.46
CA ARG A 211 12.99 -1.21 -14.97
C ARG A 211 11.79 -1.22 -14.01
N LEU A 212 11.67 -2.22 -13.15
CA LEU A 212 10.64 -2.25 -12.11
C LEU A 212 10.76 -1.04 -11.15
N ALA A 213 11.96 -0.51 -10.94
CA ALA A 213 12.17 0.70 -10.16
C ALA A 213 11.43 1.92 -10.74
N PHE A 214 11.23 2.00 -12.05
CA PHE A 214 10.45 3.08 -12.67
C PHE A 214 8.95 2.96 -12.40
N TYR A 215 8.43 1.75 -12.28
CA TYR A 215 7.03 1.52 -11.87
C TYR A 215 6.77 2.04 -10.45
N TRP A 216 7.59 1.64 -9.48
CA TRP A 216 7.47 2.09 -8.10
C TRP A 216 7.89 3.55 -7.89
N GLY A 217 8.93 3.99 -8.60
CA GLY A 217 9.37 5.38 -8.63
C GLY A 217 8.31 6.32 -9.21
N GLY A 218 7.63 5.89 -10.29
CA GLY A 218 6.49 6.59 -10.85
C GLY A 218 5.36 6.77 -9.83
N ALA A 219 5.04 5.71 -9.08
CA ALA A 219 4.07 5.78 -7.99
C ALA A 219 4.50 6.77 -6.90
N MET A 220 5.78 6.82 -6.54
CA MET A 220 6.32 7.77 -5.56
C MET A 220 6.18 9.22 -6.05
N VAL A 221 6.68 9.53 -7.24
CA VAL A 221 6.61 10.88 -7.83
C VAL A 221 5.15 11.31 -7.98
N GLY A 222 4.30 10.43 -8.48
CA GLY A 222 2.88 10.69 -8.66
C GLY A 222 2.16 11.01 -7.36
N ARG A 223 2.59 10.50 -6.19
CA ARG A 223 2.01 10.83 -4.88
C ARG A 223 2.29 12.28 -4.48
N PHE A 224 3.48 12.80 -4.73
CA PHE A 224 3.79 14.21 -4.46
C PHE A 224 2.96 15.14 -5.37
N VAL A 225 2.93 14.86 -6.67
CA VAL A 225 2.11 15.61 -7.64
C VAL A 225 0.61 15.48 -7.30
N GLY A 226 0.18 14.27 -6.99
CA GLY A 226 -1.21 13.96 -6.66
C GLY A 226 -1.70 14.64 -5.38
N ALA A 227 -0.84 14.78 -4.37
CA ALA A 227 -1.18 15.53 -3.17
C ALA A 227 -1.50 17.00 -3.46
N TRP A 228 -0.76 17.62 -4.40
CA TRP A 228 -1.07 18.96 -4.89
C TRP A 228 -2.36 18.99 -5.72
N LEU A 229 -2.54 18.00 -6.62
CA LEU A 229 -3.71 17.89 -7.50
C LEU A 229 -5.01 17.76 -6.69
N LEU A 230 -5.01 16.95 -5.62
CA LEU A 230 -6.15 16.73 -4.73
C LEU A 230 -6.53 17.96 -3.88
N ARG A 231 -5.70 19.03 -3.86
CA ARG A 231 -6.09 20.33 -3.28
C ARG A 231 -6.90 21.18 -4.26
N ARG A 232 -6.76 20.93 -5.56
CA ARG A 232 -7.35 21.75 -6.63
C ARG A 232 -8.60 21.13 -7.24
N PHE A 233 -8.68 19.78 -7.24
CA PHE A 233 -9.72 19.05 -7.93
C PHE A 233 -10.45 18.10 -6.98
N ARG A 234 -11.72 17.84 -7.28
CA ARG A 234 -12.55 16.90 -6.50
C ARG A 234 -11.94 15.50 -6.55
N PRO A 235 -11.73 14.84 -5.39
CA PRO A 235 -11.06 13.55 -5.31
C PRO A 235 -11.67 12.46 -6.17
N ALA A 236 -13.02 12.42 -6.26
CA ALA A 236 -13.71 11.45 -7.10
C ALA A 236 -13.41 11.64 -8.61
N ASN A 237 -13.24 12.89 -9.08
CA ASN A 237 -12.86 13.14 -10.47
C ASN A 237 -11.42 12.74 -10.75
N VAL A 238 -10.52 13.05 -9.82
CA VAL A 238 -9.10 12.67 -9.93
C VAL A 238 -8.97 11.15 -9.95
N LEU A 239 -9.67 10.44 -9.04
CA LEU A 239 -9.69 8.97 -9.02
C LEU A 239 -10.24 8.39 -10.34
N LEU A 240 -11.32 8.97 -10.87
CA LEU A 240 -11.91 8.56 -12.14
C LEU A 240 -10.90 8.68 -13.30
N THR A 241 -10.18 9.80 -13.34
CA THR A 241 -9.17 10.07 -14.39
C THR A 241 -8.00 9.10 -14.29
N VAL A 242 -7.42 8.90 -13.09
CA VAL A 242 -6.26 8.00 -12.96
C VAL A 242 -6.63 6.54 -13.16
N ALA A 243 -7.83 6.10 -12.74
CA ALA A 243 -8.31 4.75 -13.03
C ALA A 243 -8.54 4.55 -14.54
N GLY A 244 -9.14 5.52 -15.21
CA GLY A 244 -9.29 5.50 -16.67
C GLY A 244 -7.95 5.52 -17.40
N SER A 245 -6.97 6.30 -16.92
CA SER A 245 -5.61 6.29 -17.46
C SER A 245 -4.93 4.94 -17.30
N ALA A 246 -5.07 4.27 -16.14
CA ALA A 246 -4.52 2.94 -15.92
C ALA A 246 -5.14 1.92 -16.90
N ILE A 247 -6.46 1.94 -17.10
CA ILE A 247 -7.15 1.10 -18.08
C ILE A 247 -6.62 1.36 -19.47
N GLY A 248 -6.50 2.63 -19.89
CA GLY A 248 -5.98 3.01 -21.19
C GLY A 248 -4.53 2.55 -21.41
N LEU A 249 -3.66 2.75 -20.43
CA LEU A 249 -2.26 2.32 -20.47
C LEU A 249 -2.12 0.79 -20.58
N ILE A 250 -2.92 0.03 -19.82
CA ILE A 250 -2.93 -1.44 -19.91
C ILE A 250 -3.46 -1.88 -21.29
N ALA A 251 -4.53 -1.28 -21.78
CA ALA A 251 -5.07 -1.60 -23.10
C ALA A 251 -4.05 -1.31 -24.21
N ILE A 252 -3.38 -0.15 -24.18
CA ILE A 252 -2.31 0.18 -25.12
C ILE A 252 -1.17 -0.85 -24.99
N SER A 253 -0.75 -1.19 -23.78
CA SER A 253 0.29 -2.21 -23.57
C SER A 253 -0.08 -3.56 -24.17
N ALA A 254 -1.32 -4.01 -23.94
CA ALA A 254 -1.81 -5.29 -24.42
C ALA A 254 -1.98 -5.35 -25.95
N LEU A 255 -2.29 -4.24 -26.57
CA LEU A 255 -2.55 -4.14 -28.03
C LEU A 255 -1.32 -3.73 -28.85
N SER A 256 -0.23 -3.28 -28.21
CA SER A 256 1.02 -2.88 -28.87
C SER A 256 2.16 -3.86 -28.62
N THR A 257 3.29 -3.61 -29.25
CA THR A 257 4.52 -4.41 -29.13
C THR A 257 5.72 -3.50 -28.85
N GLY A 258 6.85 -4.10 -28.53
CA GLY A 258 8.13 -3.42 -28.37
C GLY A 258 8.10 -2.36 -27.25
N LEU A 259 8.74 -1.24 -27.51
CA LEU A 259 8.92 -0.15 -26.55
C LEU A 259 7.59 0.42 -26.03
N VAL A 260 6.58 0.55 -26.88
CA VAL A 260 5.28 1.09 -26.49
C VAL A 260 4.61 0.17 -25.46
N SER A 261 4.60 -1.13 -25.71
CA SER A 261 4.00 -2.12 -24.80
C SER A 261 4.65 -2.09 -23.42
N GLY A 262 5.99 -2.13 -23.36
CA GLY A 262 6.72 -2.14 -22.09
C GLY A 262 6.61 -0.82 -21.32
N THR A 263 6.76 0.31 -21.99
CA THR A 263 6.73 1.63 -21.34
C THR A 263 5.35 2.00 -20.81
N THR A 264 4.27 1.68 -21.53
CA THR A 264 2.90 1.97 -21.07
C THR A 264 2.54 1.13 -19.84
N LEU A 265 3.00 -0.11 -19.75
CA LEU A 265 2.78 -0.92 -18.54
C LEU A 265 3.56 -0.38 -17.34
N ILE A 266 4.80 0.10 -17.52
CA ILE A 266 5.57 0.80 -16.47
C ILE A 266 4.84 2.07 -16.01
N MET A 267 4.27 2.85 -16.94
CA MET A 267 3.56 4.10 -16.62
C MET A 267 2.28 3.89 -15.79
N VAL A 268 1.73 2.68 -15.73
CA VAL A 268 0.61 2.37 -14.82
C VAL A 268 1.00 2.66 -13.36
N GLY A 269 2.28 2.51 -12.99
CA GLY A 269 2.78 2.88 -11.66
C GLY A 269 2.48 4.35 -11.30
N LEU A 270 2.64 5.26 -12.26
CA LEU A 270 2.28 6.68 -12.06
C LEU A 270 0.77 6.86 -11.83
N ALA A 271 -0.07 6.17 -12.59
CA ALA A 271 -1.52 6.21 -12.41
C ALA A 271 -1.97 5.64 -11.04
N ASN A 272 -1.26 4.62 -10.54
CA ASN A 272 -1.52 4.00 -9.24
C ASN A 272 -1.27 4.91 -8.05
N SER A 273 -0.44 5.92 -8.21
CA SER A 273 0.15 6.74 -7.14
C SER A 273 -0.84 7.22 -6.08
N ILE A 274 -1.99 7.73 -6.48
CA ILE A 274 -2.98 8.36 -5.58
C ILE A 274 -4.20 7.48 -5.28
N MET A 275 -4.32 6.30 -5.89
CA MET A 275 -5.55 5.51 -5.81
C MET A 275 -5.82 5.05 -4.38
N PHE A 276 -4.82 4.45 -3.68
CA PHE A 276 -5.00 3.99 -2.31
C PHE A 276 -5.50 5.10 -1.36
N PRO A 277 -4.77 6.23 -1.20
CA PRO A 277 -5.18 7.27 -0.26
C PRO A 277 -6.51 7.90 -0.64
N THR A 278 -6.81 8.03 -1.93
CA THR A 278 -8.07 8.63 -2.39
C THR A 278 -9.25 7.68 -2.15
N ILE A 279 -9.13 6.39 -2.48
CA ILE A 279 -10.18 5.39 -2.20
C ILE A 279 -10.42 5.29 -0.69
N PHE A 280 -9.34 5.20 0.12
CA PHE A 280 -9.40 5.15 1.58
C PHE A 280 -10.19 6.35 2.13
N SER A 281 -9.82 7.54 1.72
CA SER A 281 -10.42 8.77 2.20
C SER A 281 -11.89 8.90 1.78
N LEU A 282 -12.21 8.62 0.49
CA LEU A 282 -13.59 8.62 -0.02
C LEU A 282 -14.48 7.58 0.67
N ALA A 283 -13.95 6.39 0.97
CA ALA A 283 -14.66 5.34 1.70
C ALA A 283 -14.91 5.73 3.16
N SER A 284 -13.97 6.45 3.77
CA SER A 284 -14.02 6.84 5.18
C SER A 284 -14.86 8.09 5.44
N GLU A 285 -15.29 8.82 4.39
CA GLU A 285 -16.15 10.00 4.56
C GLU A 285 -17.46 9.64 5.25
N GLY A 286 -17.87 10.48 6.20
CA GLY A 286 -19.10 10.28 6.97
C GLY A 286 -19.04 9.17 8.03
N LEU A 287 -17.90 8.53 8.26
CA LEU A 287 -17.74 7.54 9.35
C LEU A 287 -17.62 8.21 10.73
N GLY A 288 -17.15 9.47 10.79
CA GLY A 288 -17.00 10.21 12.03
C GLY A 288 -16.27 9.40 13.11
N HIS A 289 -16.98 9.11 14.19
CA HIS A 289 -16.42 8.35 15.32
C HIS A 289 -16.08 6.89 15.00
N ARG A 290 -16.57 6.32 13.93
CA ARG A 290 -16.29 4.94 13.50
C ARG A 290 -15.12 4.85 12.51
N ALA A 291 -14.39 5.94 12.28
CA ALA A 291 -13.27 5.97 11.32
C ALA A 291 -12.19 4.90 11.63
N ALA A 292 -11.87 4.68 12.91
CA ALA A 292 -10.92 3.64 13.32
C ALA A 292 -11.42 2.21 13.03
N GLU A 293 -12.72 1.96 13.16
CA GLU A 293 -13.34 0.68 12.80
C GLU A 293 -13.29 0.48 11.28
N GLY A 294 -13.66 1.51 10.52
CA GLY A 294 -13.60 1.53 9.06
C GLY A 294 -12.18 1.30 8.55
N SER A 295 -11.19 1.96 9.15
CA SER A 295 -9.78 1.74 8.81
C SER A 295 -9.35 0.28 8.98
N GLY A 296 -9.80 -0.38 10.06
CA GLY A 296 -9.55 -1.81 10.27
C GLY A 296 -10.08 -2.68 9.13
N ILE A 297 -11.32 -2.45 8.68
CA ILE A 297 -11.92 -3.19 7.56
C ILE A 297 -11.20 -2.91 6.24
N ILE A 298 -10.86 -1.65 5.98
CA ILE A 298 -10.11 -1.27 4.78
C ILE A 298 -8.72 -1.92 4.79
N CYS A 299 -8.04 -1.98 5.94
CA CYS A 299 -6.78 -2.70 6.06
C CYS A 299 -6.92 -4.22 5.82
N MET A 300 -8.04 -4.82 6.21
CA MET A 300 -8.33 -6.22 5.85
C MET A 300 -8.50 -6.39 4.33
N ALA A 301 -9.09 -5.41 3.64
CA ALA A 301 -9.27 -5.43 2.19
C ALA A 301 -7.94 -5.42 1.41
N ILE A 302 -6.82 -5.03 2.02
CA ILE A 302 -5.46 -5.11 1.44
C ILE A 302 -5.10 -6.56 1.05
N VAL A 303 -5.78 -7.56 1.61
CA VAL A 303 -5.63 -8.98 1.24
C VAL A 303 -5.85 -9.23 -0.26
N GLY A 304 -6.46 -8.31 -1.00
CA GLY A 304 -6.51 -8.33 -2.46
C GLY A 304 -5.15 -8.51 -3.11
N GLY A 305 -4.08 -7.93 -2.49
CA GLY A 305 -2.68 -8.13 -2.91
C GLY A 305 -2.13 -9.55 -2.74
N ALA A 306 -2.81 -10.40 -1.99
CA ALA A 306 -2.47 -11.82 -1.87
C ALA A 306 -3.35 -12.72 -2.76
N ILE A 307 -4.54 -12.25 -3.16
CA ILE A 307 -5.53 -13.06 -3.88
C ILE A 307 -5.47 -12.80 -5.40
N ILE A 308 -5.42 -11.53 -5.82
CA ILE A 308 -5.48 -11.17 -7.25
C ILE A 308 -4.20 -11.57 -8.02
N PRO A 309 -2.95 -11.41 -7.48
CA PRO A 309 -1.76 -11.79 -8.22
C PRO A 309 -1.69 -13.28 -8.60
N PRO A 310 -2.02 -14.25 -7.71
CA PRO A 310 -2.15 -15.65 -8.11
C PRO A 310 -3.19 -15.89 -9.20
N LEU A 311 -4.34 -15.20 -9.14
CA LEU A 311 -5.35 -15.28 -10.20
C LEU A 311 -4.84 -14.72 -11.52
N THR A 312 -4.03 -13.65 -11.47
CA THR A 312 -3.39 -13.09 -12.65
C THR A 312 -2.32 -14.04 -13.20
N GLY A 313 -1.55 -14.71 -12.32
CA GLY A 313 -0.61 -15.76 -12.69
C GLY A 313 -1.30 -16.94 -13.39
N LEU A 314 -2.39 -17.43 -12.80
CA LEU A 314 -3.20 -18.49 -13.42
C LEU A 314 -3.74 -18.08 -14.80
N ALA A 315 -4.19 -16.83 -14.95
CA ALA A 315 -4.61 -16.31 -16.25
C ALA A 315 -3.44 -16.27 -17.26
N ALA A 316 -2.21 -15.97 -16.78
CA ALA A 316 -1.01 -16.00 -17.62
C ALA A 316 -0.68 -17.43 -18.10
N ASP A 317 -0.79 -18.42 -17.21
CA ASP A 317 -0.54 -19.83 -17.51
C ASP A 317 -1.57 -20.39 -18.50
N LEU A 318 -2.83 -19.94 -18.39
CA LEU A 318 -3.92 -20.39 -19.27
C LEU A 318 -3.94 -19.68 -20.63
N THR A 319 -3.33 -18.51 -20.73
CA THR A 319 -3.34 -17.69 -21.95
C THR A 319 -1.93 -17.24 -22.35
N THR A 320 -1.56 -16.04 -21.98
CA THR A 320 -0.23 -15.41 -22.13
C THR A 320 -0.06 -14.36 -21.03
N LEU A 321 1.18 -13.92 -20.78
CA LEU A 321 1.43 -12.78 -19.87
C LEU A 321 0.67 -11.51 -20.30
N ARG A 322 0.54 -11.31 -21.61
CA ARG A 322 -0.23 -10.21 -22.18
C ARG A 322 -1.73 -10.38 -21.93
N GLY A 323 -2.28 -11.57 -22.14
CA GLY A 323 -3.67 -11.90 -21.85
C GLY A 323 -4.02 -11.76 -20.39
N ALA A 324 -3.08 -12.08 -19.48
CA ALA A 324 -3.28 -11.96 -18.04
C ALA A 324 -3.52 -10.52 -17.55
N THR A 325 -3.11 -9.50 -18.33
CA THR A 325 -3.36 -8.09 -18.00
C THR A 325 -4.85 -7.73 -17.94
N ILE A 326 -5.73 -8.60 -18.45
CA ILE A 326 -7.19 -8.45 -18.31
C ILE A 326 -7.62 -8.44 -16.84
N VAL A 327 -6.96 -9.19 -15.96
CA VAL A 327 -7.32 -9.26 -14.55
C VAL A 327 -7.13 -7.91 -13.84
N PRO A 328 -5.95 -7.26 -13.86
CA PRO A 328 -5.81 -5.92 -13.31
C PRO A 328 -6.66 -4.88 -14.05
N LEU A 329 -6.89 -5.01 -15.35
CA LEU A 329 -7.78 -4.11 -16.09
C LEU A 329 -9.21 -4.16 -15.54
N LEU A 330 -9.75 -5.34 -15.26
CA LEU A 330 -11.07 -5.51 -14.62
C LEU A 330 -11.08 -4.90 -13.22
N CYS A 331 -10.00 -5.03 -12.46
CA CYS A 331 -9.87 -4.39 -11.16
C CYS A 331 -9.97 -2.86 -11.26
N TYR A 332 -9.24 -2.23 -12.20
CA TYR A 332 -9.32 -0.77 -12.42
C TYR A 332 -10.70 -0.33 -12.92
N THR A 333 -11.41 -1.17 -13.66
CA THR A 333 -12.80 -0.91 -14.05
C THR A 333 -13.72 -0.83 -12.84
N GLY A 334 -13.53 -1.73 -11.86
CA GLY A 334 -14.24 -1.66 -10.58
C GLY A 334 -13.93 -0.39 -9.77
N ILE A 335 -12.66 0.04 -9.77
CA ILE A 335 -12.24 1.30 -9.12
C ILE A 335 -12.86 2.50 -9.82
N MET A 336 -12.90 2.50 -11.14
CA MET A 336 -13.54 3.55 -11.95
C MET A 336 -15.04 3.64 -11.65
N ALA A 337 -15.72 2.49 -11.49
CA ALA A 337 -17.13 2.44 -11.09
C ALA A 337 -17.34 3.04 -9.69
N PHE A 338 -16.48 2.75 -8.74
CA PHE A 338 -16.51 3.38 -7.40
C PHE A 338 -16.31 4.90 -7.47
N ALA A 339 -15.34 5.37 -8.25
CA ALA A 339 -15.11 6.81 -8.45
C ALA A 339 -16.33 7.50 -9.05
N ARG A 340 -16.96 6.89 -10.05
CA ARG A 340 -18.22 7.38 -10.67
C ARG A 340 -19.36 7.42 -9.64
N TYR A 341 -19.51 6.37 -8.84
CA TYR A 341 -20.50 6.32 -7.77
C TYR A 341 -20.32 7.49 -6.80
N CYS A 342 -19.11 7.73 -6.31
CA CYS A 342 -18.82 8.85 -5.39
C CYS A 342 -19.11 10.20 -6.05
N ARG A 343 -18.75 10.38 -7.33
CA ARG A 343 -19.00 11.61 -8.08
C ARG A 343 -20.48 11.95 -8.18
N VAL A 344 -21.33 10.97 -8.52
CA VAL A 344 -22.78 11.17 -8.67
C VAL A 344 -23.43 11.53 -7.35
N HIS A 345 -23.06 10.89 -6.26
CA HIS A 345 -23.63 11.17 -4.93
C HIS A 345 -23.30 12.57 -4.42
N VAL A 346 -22.11 13.08 -4.69
CA VAL A 346 -21.76 14.47 -4.36
C VAL A 346 -22.60 15.47 -5.15
N LEU A 347 -22.78 15.23 -6.45
CA LEU A 347 -23.58 16.12 -7.31
C LEU A 347 -25.06 16.12 -6.92
N LEU A 348 -25.59 15.00 -6.45
CA LEU A 348 -26.99 14.91 -5.97
C LEU A 348 -27.17 15.65 -4.64
N SER A 349 -26.24 15.54 -3.70
CA SER A 349 -26.33 16.29 -2.42
C SER A 349 -26.28 17.80 -2.63
N GLU A 350 -25.39 18.30 -3.50
CA GLU A 350 -25.30 19.72 -3.84
C GLU A 350 -26.59 20.25 -4.50
N ARG A 351 -27.23 19.45 -5.37
CA ARG A 351 -28.54 19.84 -5.98
C ARG A 351 -29.66 19.90 -4.95
N THR A 352 -29.66 19.01 -3.97
CA THR A 352 -30.68 18.99 -2.91
C THR A 352 -30.52 20.20 -1.99
N GLU A 353 -29.31 20.60 -1.67
CA GLU A 353 -29.01 21.79 -0.87
C GLU A 353 -29.34 23.09 -1.61
N SER A 354 -29.02 23.19 -2.90
CA SER A 354 -29.35 24.36 -3.74
C SER A 354 -30.85 24.47 -4.09
N GLY A 355 -31.57 23.35 -4.12
CA GLY A 355 -33.01 23.33 -4.35
C GLY A 355 -33.86 23.66 -3.08
N ASN A 356 -33.24 23.55 -1.90
CA ASN A 356 -33.86 23.91 -0.62
C ASN A 356 -33.49 25.34 -0.11
N ALA A 357 -32.76 26.12 -0.92
CA ALA A 357 -32.53 27.54 -0.60
C ALA A 357 -33.89 28.26 -0.60
N PRO A 358 -34.31 28.89 0.52
CA PRO A 358 -35.59 29.61 0.58
C PRO A 358 -35.54 30.77 -0.44
N ALA A 359 -36.58 30.88 -1.24
CA ALA A 359 -36.81 31.96 -2.22
C ALA A 359 -37.05 33.36 -1.55
N THR A 360 -36.17 33.73 -0.61
CA THR A 360 -36.32 34.94 0.21
C THR A 360 -35.21 35.98 0.01
N GLU A 361 -34.49 35.95 -1.09
CA GLU A 361 -33.55 37.02 -1.45
C GLU A 361 -33.70 37.53 -2.90
N LEU A 362 -34.93 37.68 -3.36
CA LEU A 362 -35.26 38.50 -4.54
C LEU A 362 -36.57 39.26 -4.28
N ALA A 363 -36.53 40.22 -3.38
CA ALA A 363 -37.52 41.27 -3.29
C ALA A 363 -36.82 42.62 -2.96
#